data_63917e1847614e0e8db1f7837646bf63
#
_entry.id   63917e1847614e0e8db1f7837646bf63
#
_cell.length_a   1.000
_cell.length_b   1.000
_cell.length_c   1.000
_cell.angle_alpha   90.00
_cell.angle_beta   90.00
_cell.angle_gamma   90.00
#
_symmetry.space_group_name_H-M   'P 1'
#
loop_
_entity.id
_entity.type
_entity.pdbx_description
1 polymer ?
#
loop_
_entity_poly.entity_id
_entity_poly.type
_entity_poly.pdbx_seq_one_letter_code
_entity_poly.pdbx_strand_id
1 'polypeptide(L)'
;TNFNYIPDGYQIPLDLNYLHLTTNNTIFGTQFKEIPNTKIPLIADMSSDIFSRKFDYSKFDLFYAGAQKNMGPAGTTLVIIKEDILGKVSRKIPSILDYSSHVKSGSMFNTPPVFAVYTSLLTMRWIEEQGGIESIGQKNIIKSEYLYNEIDRNPLFTGFAAKKDRSEMNATFNLVNKSHSESFDTVCESAGISGLKGHRSVGGYRASIYNALPKESVDILVDCMQNLEQKI
;
A
#
# COMPACT_ATOMS: atom_id res chain seq x y z
N THR A 1 6.59 3.15 19.57
CA THR A 1 6.49 2.14 18.51
C THR A 1 7.46 2.55 17.41
N ASN A 2 8.23 1.64 16.89
CA ASN A 2 9.06 1.90 15.70
C ASN A 2 8.24 1.73 14.41
N PHE A 3 6.92 1.94 14.47
CA PHE A 3 5.97 1.73 13.37
C PHE A 3 5.93 0.30 12.83
N ASN A 4 6.37 -0.68 13.61
CA ASN A 4 6.40 -2.08 13.21
C ASN A 4 5.16 -2.88 13.62
N TYR A 5 4.19 -2.24 14.24
CA TYR A 5 2.88 -2.81 14.57
C TYR A 5 1.80 -1.74 14.62
N ILE A 6 0.55 -2.17 14.51
CA ILE A 6 -0.63 -1.33 14.69
C ILE A 6 -1.08 -1.50 16.15
N PRO A 7 -1.16 -0.41 16.94
CA PRO A 7 -1.58 -0.49 18.34
C PRO A 7 -2.99 -1.08 18.48
N ASP A 8 -3.19 -1.90 19.49
CA ASP A 8 -4.51 -2.38 19.90
C ASP A 8 -5.04 -1.56 21.08
N GLY A 9 -6.36 -1.54 21.24
CA GLY A 9 -7.02 -0.99 22.43
C GLY A 9 -6.91 0.54 22.60
N TYR A 10 -6.50 1.26 21.55
CA TYR A 10 -6.49 2.73 21.59
C TYR A 10 -7.91 3.30 21.58
N GLN A 11 -8.09 4.39 22.31
CA GLN A 11 -9.35 5.13 22.30
C GLN A 11 -9.27 6.30 21.33
N ILE A 12 -10.31 6.46 20.51
CA ILE A 12 -10.45 7.59 19.58
C ILE A 12 -11.24 8.69 20.31
N PRO A 13 -10.63 9.87 20.58
CA PRO A 13 -11.35 10.98 21.18
C PRO A 13 -12.52 11.43 20.30
N LEU A 14 -13.67 11.75 20.91
CA LEU A 14 -14.88 12.12 20.15
C LEU A 14 -14.98 13.62 19.82
N ASP A 15 -14.10 14.43 20.38
CA ASP A 15 -14.01 15.87 20.15
C ASP A 15 -13.10 16.26 18.99
N LEU A 16 -12.60 15.27 18.24
CA LEU A 16 -11.81 15.49 17.04
C LEU A 16 -12.70 15.79 15.83
N ASN A 17 -12.18 16.62 14.90
CA ASN A 17 -12.87 16.91 13.65
C ASN A 17 -12.92 15.71 12.71
N TYR A 18 -11.88 14.86 12.74
CA TYR A 18 -11.79 13.62 11.96
C TYR A 18 -10.66 12.73 12.51
N LEU A 19 -10.70 11.46 12.16
CA LEU A 19 -9.59 10.52 12.27
C LEU A 19 -9.00 10.31 10.87
N HIS A 20 -7.69 10.51 10.72
CA HIS A 20 -6.97 10.14 9.50
C HIS A 20 -6.12 8.91 9.75
N LEU A 21 -6.18 7.94 8.83
CA LEU A 21 -5.32 6.77 8.85
C LEU A 21 -4.78 6.44 7.45
N THR A 22 -3.64 5.75 7.42
CA THR A 22 -3.09 5.17 6.20
C THR A 22 -3.31 3.67 6.27
N THR A 23 -4.15 3.13 5.38
CA THR A 23 -4.59 1.71 5.45
C THR A 23 -3.45 0.72 5.27
N ASN A 24 -2.42 1.11 4.50
CA ASN A 24 -1.20 0.36 4.29
C ASN A 24 0.04 1.27 4.32
N ASN A 25 0.92 1.05 5.27
CA ASN A 25 2.16 1.81 5.40
C ASN A 25 3.25 1.26 4.50
N THR A 26 3.49 1.93 3.37
CA THR A 26 4.47 1.53 2.36
C THR A 26 5.90 1.44 2.90
N ILE A 27 6.25 2.29 3.88
CA ILE A 27 7.63 2.41 4.39
C ILE A 27 7.95 1.29 5.38
N PHE A 28 7.02 1.04 6.31
CA PHE A 28 7.24 0.11 7.41
C PHE A 28 6.61 -1.27 7.20
N GLY A 29 5.77 -1.42 6.17
CA GLY A 29 5.16 -2.70 5.82
C GLY A 29 4.07 -3.16 6.79
N THR A 30 3.39 -2.22 7.46
CA THR A 30 2.21 -2.51 8.29
C THR A 30 0.92 -2.18 7.55
N GLN A 31 -0.13 -2.96 7.75
CA GLN A 31 -1.42 -2.82 7.08
C GLN A 31 -2.56 -3.06 8.08
N PHE A 32 -3.53 -2.15 8.10
CA PHE A 32 -4.75 -2.36 8.86
C PHE A 32 -5.54 -3.55 8.30
N LYS A 33 -5.67 -4.62 9.05
CA LYS A 33 -6.51 -5.77 8.69
C LYS A 33 -7.98 -5.46 8.94
N GLU A 34 -8.26 -4.73 10.00
CA GLU A 34 -9.59 -4.23 10.35
C GLU A 34 -9.58 -2.71 10.43
N ILE A 35 -10.58 -2.10 9.81
CA ILE A 35 -10.77 -0.65 9.87
C ILE A 35 -11.50 -0.30 11.17
N PRO A 36 -10.96 0.61 11.99
CA PRO A 36 -11.57 0.96 13.27
C PRO A 36 -12.97 1.53 13.10
N ASN A 37 -13.87 1.17 14.02
CA ASN A 37 -15.16 1.82 14.11
C ASN A 37 -15.01 3.14 14.86
N THR A 38 -15.54 4.21 14.29
CA THR A 38 -15.50 5.54 14.91
C THR A 38 -16.82 6.28 14.72
N LYS A 39 -17.11 7.20 15.64
CA LYS A 39 -18.26 8.11 15.54
C LYS A 39 -17.90 9.47 14.93
N ILE A 40 -16.61 9.72 14.73
CA ILE A 40 -16.12 10.93 14.05
C ILE A 40 -15.78 10.58 12.59
N PRO A 41 -15.74 11.57 11.68
CA PRO A 41 -15.41 11.32 10.27
C PRO A 41 -14.11 10.56 10.10
N LEU A 42 -14.12 9.51 9.30
CA LEU A 42 -12.93 8.68 8.99
C LEU A 42 -12.39 9.02 7.61
N ILE A 43 -11.14 9.45 7.57
CA ILE A 43 -10.41 9.78 6.35
C ILE A 43 -9.27 8.79 6.16
N ALA A 44 -9.08 8.27 4.95
CA ALA A 44 -8.04 7.30 4.69
C ALA A 44 -7.17 7.61 3.46
N ASP A 45 -5.85 7.41 3.63
CA ASP A 45 -4.92 7.22 2.53
C ASP A 45 -4.88 5.72 2.18
N MET A 46 -5.37 5.40 0.98
CA MET A 46 -5.35 4.04 0.42
C MET A 46 -4.37 3.89 -0.75
N SER A 47 -3.44 4.83 -0.93
CA SER A 47 -2.57 4.88 -2.11
C SER A 47 -1.82 3.58 -2.37
N SER A 48 -1.47 2.82 -1.34
CA SER A 48 -0.67 1.61 -1.50
C SER A 48 -1.45 0.29 -1.40
N ASP A 49 -2.75 0.33 -1.10
CA ASP A 49 -3.57 -0.88 -1.05
C ASP A 49 -5.00 -0.72 -1.62
N ILE A 50 -5.27 0.39 -2.30
CA ILE A 50 -6.52 0.53 -3.06
C ILE A 50 -6.66 -0.63 -4.07
N PHE A 51 -7.84 -1.22 -4.17
CA PHE A 51 -8.16 -2.35 -5.05
C PHE A 51 -7.30 -3.61 -4.83
N SER A 52 -6.57 -3.71 -3.70
CA SER A 52 -5.77 -4.89 -3.39
C SER A 52 -6.56 -6.00 -2.71
N ARG A 53 -7.67 -5.66 -2.10
CA ARG A 53 -8.57 -6.53 -1.37
C ARG A 53 -9.95 -5.87 -1.21
N LYS A 54 -10.92 -6.64 -0.75
CA LYS A 54 -12.25 -6.10 -0.45
C LYS A 54 -12.21 -5.23 0.81
N PHE A 55 -12.73 -4.02 0.69
CA PHE A 55 -12.98 -3.10 1.80
C PHE A 55 -14.47 -2.85 1.97
N ASP A 56 -14.91 -2.62 3.20
CA ASP A 56 -16.19 -1.97 3.45
C ASP A 56 -16.00 -0.45 3.34
N TYR A 57 -16.16 0.07 2.13
CA TYR A 57 -15.99 1.49 1.83
C TYR A 57 -17.01 2.38 2.53
N SER A 58 -18.13 1.84 3.03
CA SER A 58 -19.14 2.62 3.75
C SER A 58 -18.63 3.19 5.08
N LYS A 59 -17.56 2.63 5.63
CA LYS A 59 -16.91 3.09 6.87
C LYS A 59 -16.19 4.44 6.71
N PHE A 60 -15.82 4.82 5.49
CA PHE A 60 -15.03 6.02 5.26
C PHE A 60 -15.91 7.18 4.84
N ASP A 61 -15.64 8.36 5.38
CA ASP A 61 -16.27 9.61 4.95
C ASP A 61 -15.52 10.25 3.79
N LEU A 62 -14.20 10.04 3.75
CA LEU A 62 -13.35 10.35 2.60
C LEU A 62 -12.21 9.32 2.54
N PHE A 63 -11.89 8.86 1.34
CA PHE A 63 -10.61 8.19 1.11
C PHE A 63 -10.01 8.63 -0.22
N TYR A 64 -8.70 8.53 -0.30
CA TYR A 64 -7.98 8.90 -1.51
C TYR A 64 -6.86 7.90 -1.80
N ALA A 65 -6.47 7.85 -3.07
CA ALA A 65 -5.38 7.01 -3.55
C ALA A 65 -4.65 7.66 -4.71
N GLY A 66 -3.36 7.90 -4.57
CA GLY A 66 -2.49 8.23 -5.70
C GLY A 66 -2.33 7.00 -6.60
N ALA A 67 -2.46 7.19 -7.92
CA ALA A 67 -2.53 6.09 -8.87
C ALA A 67 -1.26 5.24 -8.96
N GLN A 68 -0.09 5.82 -8.69
CA GLN A 68 1.24 5.29 -9.01
C GLN A 68 1.65 3.96 -8.36
N LYS A 69 0.78 3.35 -7.56
CA LYS A 69 1.04 2.05 -6.92
C LYS A 69 0.16 0.94 -7.48
N ASN A 70 -1.16 1.04 -7.29
CA ASN A 70 -2.10 -0.01 -7.67
C ASN A 70 -3.07 0.37 -8.81
N MET A 71 -3.15 1.65 -9.18
CA MET A 71 -4.16 2.12 -10.15
C MET A 71 -3.60 2.47 -11.52
N GLY A 72 -2.31 2.84 -11.62
CA GLY A 72 -1.73 3.32 -12.87
C GLY A 72 -0.46 4.14 -12.66
N PRO A 73 -0.11 5.04 -13.58
CA PRO A 73 1.06 5.91 -13.46
C PRO A 73 0.83 7.06 -12.50
N ALA A 74 1.92 7.73 -12.09
CA ALA A 74 1.83 9.00 -11.37
C ALA A 74 1.10 10.06 -12.21
N GLY A 75 0.42 11.01 -11.54
CA GLY A 75 -0.21 12.16 -12.17
C GLY A 75 -1.71 12.28 -11.89
N THR A 76 -2.37 11.25 -11.38
CA THR A 76 -3.77 11.33 -10.96
C THR A 76 -3.98 10.76 -9.55
N THR A 77 -5.01 11.23 -8.88
CA THR A 77 -5.42 10.78 -7.56
C THR A 77 -6.93 10.54 -7.57
N LEU A 78 -7.35 9.35 -7.18
CA LEU A 78 -8.74 9.06 -6.90
C LEU A 78 -9.10 9.65 -5.54
N VAL A 79 -10.23 10.38 -5.46
CA VAL A 79 -10.82 10.84 -4.20
C VAL A 79 -12.28 10.42 -4.18
N ILE A 80 -12.69 9.72 -3.15
CA ILE A 80 -14.08 9.36 -2.88
C ILE A 80 -14.48 10.06 -1.58
N ILE A 81 -15.58 10.80 -1.63
CA ILE A 81 -16.05 11.61 -0.51
C ILE A 81 -17.57 11.50 -0.37
N LYS A 82 -18.06 11.37 0.86
CA LYS A 82 -19.51 11.44 1.13
C LYS A 82 -20.04 12.85 0.92
N GLU A 83 -21.20 12.97 0.32
CA GLU A 83 -21.82 14.27 0.01
C GLU A 83 -22.09 15.10 1.27
N ASP A 84 -22.43 14.45 2.37
CA ASP A 84 -22.80 15.11 3.63
C ASP A 84 -21.63 15.81 4.34
N ILE A 85 -20.39 15.56 3.95
CA ILE A 85 -19.22 16.30 4.46
C ILE A 85 -18.72 17.39 3.52
N LEU A 86 -19.29 17.50 2.31
CA LEU A 86 -18.96 18.58 1.37
C LEU A 86 -19.47 19.94 1.88
N GLY A 87 -18.71 21.00 1.62
CA GLY A 87 -19.12 22.38 1.90
C GLY A 87 -19.19 22.75 3.39
N LYS A 88 -18.75 21.91 4.32
CA LYS A 88 -18.79 22.19 5.76
C LYS A 88 -17.65 23.10 6.26
N VAL A 89 -16.72 23.46 5.39
CA VAL A 89 -15.61 24.37 5.73
C VAL A 89 -16.14 25.80 5.81
N SER A 90 -16.11 26.39 7.01
CA SER A 90 -16.60 27.77 7.26
C SER A 90 -15.60 28.86 6.83
N ARG A 91 -14.32 28.53 6.75
CA ARG A 91 -13.27 29.46 6.31
C ARG A 91 -13.22 29.56 4.78
N LYS A 92 -12.81 30.73 4.26
CA LYS A 92 -12.54 30.89 2.82
C LYS A 92 -11.32 30.05 2.43
N ILE A 93 -11.49 29.15 1.47
CA ILE A 93 -10.42 28.33 0.88
C ILE A 93 -10.32 28.62 -0.63
N PRO A 94 -9.14 28.47 -1.25
CA PRO A 94 -9.00 28.54 -2.70
C PRO A 94 -9.88 27.47 -3.39
N SER A 95 -10.50 27.82 -4.50
CA SER A 95 -11.42 26.91 -5.23
C SER A 95 -10.78 25.59 -5.62
N ILE A 96 -9.48 25.57 -5.91
CA ILE A 96 -8.72 24.34 -6.24
C ILE A 96 -8.62 23.36 -5.07
N LEU A 97 -8.78 23.83 -3.82
CA LEU A 97 -8.76 23.03 -2.62
C LEU A 97 -10.18 22.67 -2.13
N ASP A 98 -11.22 23.14 -2.83
CA ASP A 98 -12.61 22.83 -2.51
C ASP A 98 -13.11 21.68 -3.37
N TYR A 99 -13.33 20.53 -2.75
CA TYR A 99 -13.86 19.35 -3.43
C TYR A 99 -15.20 19.59 -4.09
N SER A 100 -16.03 20.51 -3.60
CA SER A 100 -17.29 20.88 -4.23
C SER A 100 -17.09 21.44 -5.64
N SER A 101 -16.00 22.17 -5.88
CA SER A 101 -15.64 22.69 -7.21
C SER A 101 -15.30 21.57 -8.19
N HIS A 102 -14.57 20.56 -7.71
CA HIS A 102 -14.21 19.38 -8.51
C HIS A 102 -15.44 18.51 -8.82
N VAL A 103 -16.29 18.27 -7.84
CA VAL A 103 -17.54 17.50 -8.02
C VAL A 103 -18.47 18.17 -9.03
N LYS A 104 -18.72 19.47 -8.88
CA LYS A 104 -19.58 20.27 -9.81
C LYS A 104 -19.07 20.27 -11.24
N SER A 105 -17.76 20.16 -11.42
CA SER A 105 -17.10 20.14 -12.72
C SER A 105 -16.86 18.72 -13.27
N GLY A 106 -17.44 17.68 -12.66
CA GLY A 106 -17.24 16.30 -13.08
C GLY A 106 -15.76 15.90 -13.11
N SER A 107 -14.99 16.33 -12.12
CA SER A 107 -13.52 16.19 -12.02
C SER A 107 -12.71 16.95 -13.09
N MET A 108 -13.36 17.81 -13.87
CA MET A 108 -12.77 18.60 -14.96
C MET A 108 -12.62 20.09 -14.60
N PHE A 109 -12.41 20.39 -13.31
CA PHE A 109 -12.22 21.77 -12.85
C PHE A 109 -10.96 22.42 -13.45
N ASN A 110 -9.95 21.63 -13.74
CA ASN A 110 -8.77 21.98 -14.54
C ASN A 110 -8.53 20.92 -15.61
N THR A 111 -7.70 21.20 -16.61
CA THR A 111 -7.33 20.23 -17.65
C THR A 111 -6.73 18.96 -16.98
N PRO A 112 -7.33 17.78 -17.18
CA PRO A 112 -6.86 16.57 -16.53
C PRO A 112 -5.61 16.01 -17.21
N PRO A 113 -4.78 15.24 -16.49
CA PRO A 113 -3.65 14.49 -17.07
C PRO A 113 -4.20 13.27 -17.83
N VAL A 114 -4.67 13.48 -19.07
CA VAL A 114 -5.43 12.51 -19.88
C VAL A 114 -4.76 11.14 -19.95
N PHE A 115 -3.44 11.10 -20.17
CA PHE A 115 -2.70 9.84 -20.23
C PHE A 115 -2.80 9.04 -18.91
N ALA A 116 -2.59 9.71 -17.76
CA ALA A 116 -2.65 9.05 -16.46
C ALA A 116 -4.07 8.54 -16.15
N VAL A 117 -5.11 9.33 -16.47
CA VAL A 117 -6.51 8.92 -16.30
C VAL A 117 -6.84 7.72 -17.19
N TYR A 118 -6.45 7.78 -18.47
CA TYR A 118 -6.69 6.68 -19.41
C TYR A 118 -6.00 5.39 -19.00
N THR A 119 -4.75 5.47 -18.60
CA THR A 119 -3.99 4.30 -18.14
C THR A 119 -4.58 3.72 -16.85
N SER A 120 -5.04 4.58 -15.94
CA SER A 120 -5.77 4.11 -14.74
C SER A 120 -7.06 3.37 -15.11
N LEU A 121 -7.81 3.84 -16.10
CA LEU A 121 -8.97 3.13 -16.63
C LEU A 121 -8.59 1.73 -17.17
N LEU A 122 -7.50 1.63 -17.93
CA LEU A 122 -7.02 0.35 -18.43
C LEU A 122 -6.62 -0.61 -17.31
N THR A 123 -5.97 -0.10 -16.26
CA THR A 123 -5.63 -0.90 -15.07
C THR A 123 -6.88 -1.41 -14.35
N MET A 124 -7.91 -0.59 -14.20
CA MET A 124 -9.17 -1.03 -13.58
C MET A 124 -9.88 -2.10 -14.43
N ARG A 125 -9.90 -1.95 -15.75
CA ARG A 125 -10.42 -2.98 -16.67
C ARG A 125 -9.65 -4.30 -16.55
N TRP A 126 -8.32 -4.20 -16.48
CA TRP A 126 -7.47 -5.37 -16.24
C TRP A 126 -7.82 -6.07 -14.91
N ILE A 127 -8.08 -5.32 -13.82
CA ILE A 127 -8.54 -5.90 -12.55
C ILE A 127 -9.85 -6.68 -12.75
N GLU A 128 -10.82 -6.13 -13.49
CA GLU A 128 -12.07 -6.81 -13.81
C GLU A 128 -11.83 -8.10 -14.60
N GLU A 129 -10.98 -8.05 -15.64
CA GLU A 129 -10.59 -9.21 -16.45
C GLU A 129 -9.87 -10.29 -15.63
N GLN A 130 -9.15 -9.91 -14.57
CA GLN A 130 -8.50 -10.84 -13.65
C GLN A 130 -9.49 -11.51 -12.66
N GLY A 131 -10.78 -11.26 -12.76
CA GLY A 131 -11.83 -11.78 -11.88
C GLY A 131 -12.19 -10.84 -10.71
N GLY A 132 -11.86 -9.54 -10.85
CA GLY A 132 -12.21 -8.50 -9.89
C GLY A 132 -11.35 -8.47 -8.63
N ILE A 133 -11.76 -7.63 -7.68
CA ILE A 133 -11.00 -7.36 -6.45
C ILE A 133 -10.82 -8.62 -5.58
N GLU A 134 -11.79 -9.52 -5.57
CA GLU A 134 -11.70 -10.76 -4.78
C GLU A 134 -10.59 -11.67 -5.30
N SER A 135 -10.53 -11.86 -6.61
CA SER A 135 -9.47 -12.66 -7.26
C SER A 135 -8.09 -12.02 -7.08
N ILE A 136 -7.99 -10.71 -7.25
CA ILE A 136 -6.76 -9.96 -6.99
C ILE A 136 -6.32 -10.12 -5.53
N GLY A 137 -7.25 -10.02 -4.57
CA GLY A 137 -6.97 -10.21 -3.15
C GLY A 137 -6.38 -11.59 -2.85
N GLN A 138 -6.95 -12.65 -3.40
CA GLN A 138 -6.40 -14.00 -3.24
C GLN A 138 -4.98 -14.13 -3.82
N LYS A 139 -4.74 -13.58 -5.02
CA LYS A 139 -3.39 -13.55 -5.62
C LYS A 139 -2.39 -12.79 -4.74
N ASN A 140 -2.80 -11.69 -4.12
CA ASN A 140 -1.96 -10.90 -3.22
C ASN A 140 -1.62 -11.66 -1.93
N ILE A 141 -2.60 -12.36 -1.34
CA ILE A 141 -2.39 -13.23 -0.17
C ILE A 141 -1.35 -14.31 -0.52
N ILE A 142 -1.53 -15.03 -1.62
CA ILE A 142 -0.58 -16.08 -2.05
C ILE A 142 0.84 -15.54 -2.21
N LYS A 143 1.00 -14.37 -2.85
CA LYS A 143 2.32 -13.73 -3.03
C LYS A 143 2.96 -13.36 -1.69
N SER A 144 2.19 -12.71 -0.83
CA SER A 144 2.71 -12.20 0.44
C SER A 144 3.02 -13.33 1.42
N GLU A 145 2.15 -14.33 1.53
CA GLU A 145 2.38 -15.50 2.39
C GLU A 145 3.62 -16.28 1.93
N TYR A 146 3.79 -16.48 0.63
CA TYR A 146 4.96 -17.19 0.11
C TYR A 146 6.28 -16.49 0.50
N LEU A 147 6.34 -15.16 0.34
CA LEU A 147 7.52 -14.39 0.73
C LEU A 147 7.73 -14.36 2.25
N TYR A 148 6.67 -14.15 3.03
CA TYR A 148 6.79 -14.10 4.48
C TYR A 148 7.13 -15.45 5.10
N ASN A 149 6.66 -16.55 4.52
CA ASN A 149 7.05 -17.90 4.95
C ASN A 149 8.57 -18.11 4.78
N GLU A 150 9.15 -17.63 3.68
CA GLU A 150 10.61 -17.68 3.49
C GLU A 150 11.33 -16.76 4.47
N ILE A 151 10.89 -15.53 4.67
CA ILE A 151 11.49 -14.60 5.65
C ILE A 151 11.49 -15.21 7.06
N ASP A 152 10.41 -15.90 7.44
CA ASP A 152 10.29 -16.50 8.77
C ASP A 152 11.03 -17.82 8.93
N ARG A 153 11.22 -18.58 7.84
CA ARG A 153 11.94 -19.87 7.82
C ARG A 153 13.46 -19.67 7.81
N ASN A 154 13.91 -18.71 7.01
CA ASN A 154 15.33 -18.54 6.70
C ASN A 154 16.06 -17.78 7.82
N PRO A 155 17.05 -18.38 8.48
CA PRO A 155 17.71 -17.79 9.65
C PRO A 155 18.53 -16.53 9.33
N LEU A 156 18.78 -16.25 8.04
CA LEU A 156 19.50 -15.05 7.62
C LEU A 156 18.63 -13.80 7.62
N PHE A 157 17.30 -13.95 7.67
CA PHE A 157 16.35 -12.84 7.53
C PHE A 157 15.46 -12.70 8.77
N THR A 158 14.94 -11.49 8.94
CA THR A 158 13.92 -11.18 9.95
C THR A 158 12.92 -10.17 9.39
N GLY A 159 11.63 -10.44 9.56
CA GLY A 159 10.57 -9.50 9.18
C GLY A 159 10.59 -8.27 10.10
N PHE A 160 10.34 -7.10 9.53
CA PHE A 160 10.29 -5.87 10.31
C PHE A 160 8.93 -5.69 11.00
N ALA A 161 7.83 -5.87 10.27
CA ALA A 161 6.48 -5.72 10.80
C ALA A 161 6.06 -6.94 11.63
N ALA A 162 5.31 -6.70 12.72
CA ALA A 162 4.69 -7.75 13.52
C ALA A 162 3.79 -8.63 12.64
N LYS A 163 3.83 -9.95 12.84
CA LYS A 163 3.19 -10.93 11.95
C LYS A 163 1.71 -10.61 11.67
N LYS A 164 0.95 -10.22 12.70
CA LYS A 164 -0.49 -9.90 12.57
C LYS A 164 -0.77 -8.65 11.73
N ASP A 165 0.20 -7.75 11.63
CA ASP A 165 0.05 -6.44 10.97
C ASP A 165 0.80 -6.34 9.64
N ARG A 166 1.38 -7.43 9.16
CA ARG A 166 2.16 -7.46 7.91
C ARG A 166 1.32 -7.06 6.70
N SER A 167 1.92 -6.22 5.86
CA SER A 167 1.33 -5.77 4.61
C SER A 167 1.38 -6.85 3.54
N GLU A 168 0.28 -7.01 2.81
CA GLU A 168 0.20 -7.83 1.59
C GLU A 168 0.78 -7.11 0.35
N MET A 169 1.07 -5.81 0.48
CA MET A 169 1.57 -4.96 -0.61
C MET A 169 3.06 -4.62 -0.49
N ASN A 170 3.58 -4.53 0.74
CA ASN A 170 4.93 -4.08 1.02
C ASN A 170 5.56 -4.95 2.11
N ALA A 171 6.25 -6.00 1.73
CA ALA A 171 6.97 -6.84 2.68
C ALA A 171 8.31 -6.19 3.04
N THR A 172 8.47 -5.88 4.34
CA THR A 172 9.69 -5.27 4.88
C THR A 172 10.45 -6.27 5.74
N PHE A 173 11.77 -6.36 5.53
CA PHE A 173 12.62 -7.30 6.23
C PHE A 173 14.07 -6.81 6.31
N ASN A 174 14.86 -7.47 7.16
CA ASN A 174 16.27 -7.17 7.35
C ASN A 174 17.09 -8.46 7.28
N LEU A 175 18.37 -8.33 6.96
CA LEU A 175 19.36 -9.36 7.27
C LEU A 175 19.68 -9.32 8.76
N VAL A 176 19.73 -10.48 9.40
CA VAL A 176 20.14 -10.64 10.79
C VAL A 176 21.59 -10.19 10.96
N ASN A 177 22.45 -10.62 10.03
CA ASN A 177 23.82 -10.14 9.95
C ASN A 177 24.03 -9.26 8.72
N LYS A 178 24.27 -7.97 8.94
CA LYS A 178 24.48 -6.98 7.88
C LYS A 178 25.73 -7.22 7.03
N SER A 179 26.68 -8.06 7.47
CA SER A 179 27.85 -8.38 6.64
C SER A 179 27.50 -9.13 5.35
N HIS A 180 26.30 -9.75 5.30
CA HIS A 180 25.81 -10.44 4.10
C HIS A 180 25.08 -9.52 3.10
N SER A 181 24.97 -8.21 3.38
CA SER A 181 24.19 -7.27 2.53
C SER A 181 24.74 -7.18 1.12
N GLU A 182 26.04 -7.07 0.95
CA GLU A 182 26.67 -7.00 -0.37
C GLU A 182 26.45 -8.28 -1.19
N SER A 183 26.57 -9.44 -0.54
CA SER A 183 26.31 -10.72 -1.19
C SER A 183 24.86 -10.87 -1.60
N PHE A 184 23.91 -10.46 -0.75
CA PHE A 184 22.48 -10.51 -1.07
C PHE A 184 22.12 -9.54 -2.20
N ASP A 185 22.60 -8.29 -2.14
CA ASP A 185 22.42 -7.29 -3.17
C ASP A 185 22.92 -7.82 -4.53
N THR A 186 24.11 -8.39 -4.57
CA THR A 186 24.70 -8.98 -5.79
C THR A 186 23.87 -10.12 -6.38
N VAL A 187 23.36 -11.02 -5.51
CA VAL A 187 22.49 -12.12 -5.95
C VAL A 187 21.19 -11.59 -6.54
N CYS A 188 20.55 -10.60 -5.89
CA CYS A 188 19.32 -9.98 -6.36
C CYS A 188 19.52 -9.21 -7.68
N GLU A 189 20.59 -8.41 -7.79
CA GLU A 189 20.92 -7.67 -9.02
C GLU A 189 21.20 -8.62 -10.18
N SER A 190 21.94 -9.73 -9.94
CA SER A 190 22.21 -10.76 -10.97
C SER A 190 20.94 -11.48 -11.44
N ALA A 191 19.91 -11.56 -10.58
CA ALA A 191 18.60 -12.10 -10.91
C ALA A 191 17.65 -11.06 -11.55
N GLY A 192 18.14 -9.83 -11.80
CA GLY A 192 17.35 -8.74 -12.40
C GLY A 192 16.40 -8.04 -11.43
N ILE A 193 16.54 -8.24 -10.12
CA ILE A 193 15.73 -7.55 -9.11
C ILE A 193 16.30 -6.15 -8.87
N SER A 194 15.45 -5.13 -9.00
CA SER A 194 15.79 -3.73 -8.73
C SER A 194 14.85 -3.11 -7.69
N GLY A 195 15.32 -2.07 -7.00
CA GLY A 195 14.51 -1.29 -6.08
C GLY A 195 14.12 -2.01 -4.78
N LEU A 196 14.83 -3.10 -4.41
CA LEU A 196 14.54 -3.90 -3.21
C LEU A 196 15.00 -3.20 -1.92
N LYS A 197 15.96 -2.28 -1.97
CA LYS A 197 16.44 -1.56 -0.78
C LYS A 197 15.31 -0.81 -0.09
N GLY A 198 15.27 -0.91 1.23
CA GLY A 198 14.28 -0.25 2.06
C GLY A 198 14.37 1.27 1.98
N HIS A 199 13.40 1.96 2.56
CA HIS A 199 13.40 3.40 2.57
C HIS A 199 14.63 3.94 3.31
N ARG A 200 15.25 5.01 2.79
CA ARG A 200 16.50 5.59 3.33
C ARG A 200 16.46 5.93 4.83
N SER A 201 15.27 6.20 5.39
CA SER A 201 15.10 6.50 6.83
C SER A 201 15.02 5.25 7.71
N VAL A 202 14.82 4.07 7.13
CA VAL A 202 14.60 2.80 7.87
C VAL A 202 15.74 1.81 7.58
N GLY A 203 16.23 1.80 6.34
CA GLY A 203 17.19 0.80 5.87
C GLY A 203 16.53 -0.55 5.56
N GLY A 204 17.33 -1.63 5.57
CA GLY A 204 16.88 -2.97 5.26
C GLY A 204 16.36 -3.13 3.83
N TYR A 205 15.37 -3.98 3.66
CA TYR A 205 14.79 -4.34 2.38
C TYR A 205 13.27 -4.16 2.39
N ARG A 206 12.71 -3.85 1.22
CA ARG A 206 11.26 -3.73 1.03
C ARG A 206 10.88 -4.26 -0.35
N ALA A 207 10.21 -5.38 -0.39
CA ALA A 207 9.59 -5.89 -1.60
C ALA A 207 8.21 -5.23 -1.78
N SER A 208 8.04 -4.45 -2.85
CA SER A 208 6.75 -3.87 -3.26
C SER A 208 6.06 -4.84 -4.22
N ILE A 209 5.08 -5.59 -3.71
CA ILE A 209 4.41 -6.68 -4.42
C ILE A 209 2.97 -6.33 -4.79
N TYR A 210 2.79 -5.14 -5.40
CA TYR A 210 1.48 -4.60 -5.80
C TYR A 210 0.69 -5.53 -6.71
N ASN A 211 -0.58 -5.21 -6.96
CA ASN A 211 -1.52 -6.05 -7.69
C ASN A 211 -0.97 -6.65 -8.98
N ALA A 212 -0.32 -5.83 -9.81
CA ALA A 212 0.15 -6.24 -11.12
C ALA A 212 1.48 -7.02 -11.10
N LEU A 213 2.19 -7.09 -9.96
CA LEU A 213 3.41 -7.89 -9.88
C LEU A 213 3.04 -9.37 -9.94
N PRO A 214 3.55 -10.14 -10.91
CA PRO A 214 3.27 -11.57 -11.00
C PRO A 214 3.96 -12.35 -9.87
N LYS A 215 3.39 -13.52 -9.52
CA LYS A 215 3.92 -14.39 -8.47
C LYS A 215 5.36 -14.83 -8.77
N GLU A 216 5.65 -15.08 -10.03
CA GLU A 216 6.97 -15.49 -10.53
C GLU A 216 8.08 -14.51 -10.14
N SER A 217 7.78 -13.21 -10.05
CA SER A 217 8.75 -12.21 -9.54
C SER A 217 9.03 -12.38 -8.05
N VAL A 218 8.04 -12.84 -7.28
CA VAL A 218 8.23 -13.16 -5.86
C VAL A 218 9.00 -14.46 -5.72
N ASP A 219 8.76 -15.45 -6.59
CA ASP A 219 9.50 -16.72 -6.62
C ASP A 219 11.00 -16.47 -6.81
N ILE A 220 11.37 -15.59 -7.76
CA ILE A 220 12.77 -15.21 -7.99
C ILE A 220 13.41 -14.60 -6.73
N LEU A 221 12.69 -13.75 -5.99
CA LEU A 221 13.22 -13.17 -4.74
C LEU A 221 13.43 -14.24 -3.67
N VAL A 222 12.49 -15.17 -3.53
CA VAL A 222 12.60 -16.30 -2.59
C VAL A 222 13.78 -17.19 -2.97
N ASP A 223 13.97 -17.50 -4.26
CA ASP A 223 15.13 -18.24 -4.74
C ASP A 223 16.45 -17.53 -4.41
N CYS A 224 16.50 -16.20 -4.55
CA CYS A 224 17.67 -15.42 -4.13
C CYS A 224 17.98 -15.55 -2.63
N MET A 225 16.94 -15.55 -1.77
CA MET A 225 17.09 -15.72 -0.32
C MET A 225 17.62 -17.12 0.01
N GLN A 226 17.07 -18.16 -0.60
CA GLN A 226 17.50 -19.55 -0.42
C GLN A 226 18.92 -19.79 -0.97
N ASN A 227 19.26 -19.22 -2.11
CA ASN A 227 20.61 -19.30 -2.68
C ASN A 227 21.65 -18.63 -1.79
N LEU A 228 21.29 -17.54 -1.10
CA LEU A 228 22.19 -16.93 -0.11
C LEU A 228 22.41 -17.86 1.08
N GLU A 229 21.34 -18.49 1.61
CA GLU A 229 21.41 -19.42 2.74
C GLU A 229 22.32 -20.62 2.44
N GLN A 230 22.29 -21.14 1.20
CA GLN A 230 23.12 -22.28 0.81
C GLN A 230 24.61 -21.93 0.64
N LYS A 231 24.95 -20.65 0.49
CA LYS A 231 26.34 -20.19 0.29
C LYS A 231 27.04 -19.78 1.58
N ILE A 232 26.30 -19.64 2.67
CA ILE A 232 26.77 -19.22 3.99
C ILE A 232 26.74 -20.40 4.96
#